data_4d3f746788ea1c4f5caa33f60bef3b70
#
_entry.id   4d3f746788ea1c4f5caa33f60bef3b70
#
_cell.length_a   1.000
_cell.length_b   1.000
_cell.length_c   1.000
_cell.angle_alpha   90.00
_cell.angle_beta   90.00
_cell.angle_gamma   90.00
#
_symmetry.space_group_name_H-M   'P 1'
#
loop_
_entity.id
_entity.type
_entity.pdbx_description
1 polymer ?
#
loop_
_entity_poly.entity_id
_entity_poly.type
_entity_poly.pdbx_seq_one_letter_code
_entity_poly.pdbx_strand_id
1 'polypeptide(L)'
;MKLKHIVLILIPINVLLAYLVYNSVSSELAFQEKAEIRLSENIQKLKDLRQLQICFKKTYGNYANNFDVLNDFLLNDSLPIIRAIGERPDTLTDAQALEIGIITRDTTFAPAISTVFDETYLSSRNPNYPLDIKALYNIPQSDKKYNITSGFVEKGKVVVQVFEISAKYLDVFAGLDANNRGYELNSLIKVGSMDEASLNGNWGE
;
A
#
# COMPACT_ATOMS: atom_id res chain seq x y z
N MET A 1 34.98 38.63 -39.66
CA MET A 1 34.02 37.61 -40.15
C MET A 1 32.77 38.33 -40.66
N LYS A 2 32.28 37.99 -41.86
CA LYS A 2 31.05 38.62 -42.39
C LYS A 2 29.84 38.04 -41.62
N LEU A 3 28.88 38.90 -41.23
CA LEU A 3 27.68 38.52 -40.45
C LEU A 3 27.00 37.24 -40.97
N LYS A 4 26.98 37.03 -42.26
CA LYS A 4 26.40 35.83 -42.93
C LYS A 4 27.05 34.52 -42.51
N HIS A 5 28.35 34.48 -42.20
CA HIS A 5 29.04 33.27 -41.72
C HIS A 5 28.73 32.97 -40.27
N ILE A 6 28.51 33.99 -39.43
CA ILE A 6 28.12 33.83 -38.04
C ILE A 6 26.73 33.24 -37.97
N VAL A 7 25.77 33.77 -38.76
CA VAL A 7 24.39 33.24 -38.79
C VAL A 7 24.35 31.78 -39.28
N LEU A 8 25.16 31.45 -40.31
CA LEU A 8 25.21 30.08 -40.83
C LEU A 8 25.69 29.06 -39.84
N ILE A 9 26.58 29.46 -38.87
CA ILE A 9 27.07 28.59 -37.80
C ILE A 9 26.09 28.56 -36.63
N LEU A 10 25.41 29.67 -36.32
CA LEU A 10 24.48 29.76 -35.18
C LEU A 10 23.21 28.93 -35.39
N ILE A 11 22.71 28.84 -36.61
CA ILE A 11 21.49 28.08 -36.94
C ILE A 11 21.62 26.59 -36.50
N PRO A 12 22.64 25.82 -36.96
CA PRO A 12 22.77 24.43 -36.57
C PRO A 12 23.03 24.25 -35.08
N ILE A 13 23.73 25.18 -34.41
CA ILE A 13 23.95 25.16 -32.99
C ILE A 13 22.61 25.31 -32.24
N ASN A 14 21.76 26.27 -32.64
CA ASN A 14 20.44 26.45 -32.01
C ASN A 14 19.52 25.23 -32.22
N VAL A 15 19.56 24.64 -33.45
CA VAL A 15 18.79 23.40 -33.73
C VAL A 15 19.27 22.25 -32.81
N LEU A 16 20.59 22.10 -32.66
CA LEU A 16 21.16 21.09 -31.76
C LEU A 16 20.74 21.32 -30.31
N LEU A 17 20.84 22.57 -29.85
CA LEU A 17 20.42 22.92 -28.48
C LEU A 17 18.93 22.67 -28.26
N ALA A 18 18.08 23.07 -29.20
CA ALA A 18 16.65 22.80 -29.15
C ALA A 18 16.34 21.30 -29.08
N TYR A 19 17.05 20.49 -29.86
CA TYR A 19 16.93 19.04 -29.83
C TYR A 19 17.35 18.44 -28.47
N LEU A 20 18.47 18.90 -27.91
CA LEU A 20 18.95 18.43 -26.61
C LEU A 20 17.97 18.77 -25.48
N VAL A 21 17.42 19.99 -25.47
CA VAL A 21 16.40 20.43 -24.51
C VAL A 21 15.14 19.57 -24.66
N TYR A 22 14.64 19.41 -25.88
CA TYR A 22 13.45 18.60 -26.14
C TYR A 22 13.64 17.16 -25.67
N ASN A 23 14.76 16.53 -26.00
CA ASN A 23 15.04 15.15 -25.60
C ASN A 23 15.19 14.99 -24.08
N SER A 24 15.81 15.96 -23.42
CA SER A 24 15.95 15.97 -21.95
C SER A 24 14.58 16.06 -21.26
N VAL A 25 13.73 17.00 -21.68
CA VAL A 25 12.39 17.18 -21.10
C VAL A 25 11.48 15.97 -21.39
N SER A 26 11.49 15.47 -22.63
CA SER A 26 10.68 14.33 -23.02
C SER A 26 11.05 13.04 -22.25
N SER A 27 12.36 12.82 -22.05
CA SER A 27 12.85 11.69 -21.26
C SER A 27 12.41 11.76 -19.80
N GLU A 28 12.45 12.96 -19.20
CA GLU A 28 12.01 13.16 -17.83
C GLU A 28 10.51 12.94 -17.68
N LEU A 29 9.69 13.50 -18.55
CA LEU A 29 8.24 13.28 -18.53
C LEU A 29 7.86 11.81 -18.69
N ALA A 30 8.50 11.11 -19.62
CA ALA A 30 8.26 9.67 -19.82
C ALA A 30 8.69 8.82 -18.60
N PHE A 31 9.72 9.24 -17.88
CA PHE A 31 10.08 8.60 -16.61
C PHE A 31 9.05 8.88 -15.53
N GLN A 32 8.64 10.14 -15.34
CA GLN A 32 7.67 10.53 -14.31
C GLN A 32 6.34 9.80 -14.47
N GLU A 33 5.82 9.70 -15.69
CA GLU A 33 4.60 8.95 -15.97
C GLU A 33 4.70 7.47 -15.53
N LYS A 34 5.81 6.80 -15.89
CA LYS A 34 6.04 5.41 -15.51
C LYS A 34 6.26 5.25 -14.01
N ALA A 35 6.98 6.19 -13.39
CA ALA A 35 7.24 6.19 -11.95
C ALA A 35 5.95 6.35 -11.15
N GLU A 36 5.06 7.24 -11.57
CA GLU A 36 3.75 7.46 -10.93
C GLU A 36 2.88 6.21 -10.99
N ILE A 37 2.80 5.54 -12.15
CA ILE A 37 2.08 4.27 -12.29
C ILE A 37 2.64 3.22 -11.33
N ARG A 38 3.98 3.05 -11.28
CA ARG A 38 4.65 2.11 -10.40
C ARG A 38 4.40 2.39 -8.92
N LEU A 39 4.49 3.66 -8.53
CA LEU A 39 4.22 4.09 -7.16
C LEU A 39 2.77 3.84 -6.77
N SER A 40 1.83 4.21 -7.61
CA SER A 40 0.39 4.03 -7.36
C SER A 40 0.04 2.54 -7.21
N GLU A 41 0.60 1.66 -8.03
CA GLU A 41 0.42 0.22 -7.92
C GLU A 41 0.99 -0.34 -6.59
N ASN A 42 2.22 0.07 -6.22
CA ASN A 42 2.84 -0.33 -4.96
C ASN A 42 2.08 0.20 -3.74
N ILE A 43 1.61 1.45 -3.77
CA ILE A 43 0.78 2.04 -2.72
C ILE A 43 -0.50 1.23 -2.55
N GLN A 44 -1.17 0.85 -3.64
CA GLN A 44 -2.38 0.02 -3.54
C GLN A 44 -2.09 -1.34 -2.90
N LYS A 45 -1.01 -2.02 -3.27
CA LYS A 45 -0.61 -3.29 -2.65
C LYS A 45 -0.24 -3.13 -1.17
N LEU A 46 0.45 -2.06 -0.80
CA LEU A 46 0.75 -1.77 0.61
C LEU A 46 -0.53 -1.51 1.42
N LYS A 47 -1.54 -0.87 0.83
CA LYS A 47 -2.87 -0.72 1.44
C LYS A 47 -3.56 -2.07 1.63
N ASP A 48 -3.50 -2.94 0.63
CA ASP A 48 -4.05 -4.30 0.70
C ASP A 48 -3.37 -5.12 1.82
N LEU A 49 -2.05 -5.04 1.93
CA LEU A 49 -1.27 -5.69 2.99
C LEU A 49 -1.56 -5.11 4.38
N ARG A 50 -1.77 -3.80 4.48
CA ARG A 50 -2.22 -3.14 5.72
C ARG A 50 -3.57 -3.69 6.17
N GLN A 51 -4.53 -3.79 5.25
CA GLN A 51 -5.86 -4.33 5.54
C GLN A 51 -5.78 -5.76 6.05
N LEU A 52 -4.95 -6.59 5.42
CA LEU A 52 -4.69 -7.95 5.84
C LEU A 52 -4.09 -8.03 7.25
N GLN A 53 -3.09 -7.20 7.56
CA GLN A 53 -2.48 -7.12 8.89
C GLN A 53 -3.47 -6.67 9.99
N ILE A 54 -4.34 -5.71 9.68
CA ILE A 54 -5.38 -5.24 10.60
C ILE A 54 -6.37 -6.38 10.93
N CYS A 55 -6.82 -7.12 9.91
CA CYS A 55 -7.71 -8.25 10.11
C CYS A 55 -7.03 -9.40 10.87
N PHE A 56 -5.79 -9.70 10.55
CA PHE A 56 -4.98 -10.68 11.27
C PHE A 56 -4.87 -10.33 12.76
N LYS A 57 -4.54 -9.07 13.07
CA LYS A 57 -4.46 -8.60 14.47
C LYS A 57 -5.80 -8.69 15.19
N LYS A 58 -6.93 -8.39 14.52
CA LYS A 58 -8.26 -8.54 15.14
C LYS A 58 -8.56 -9.98 15.54
N THR A 59 -8.02 -10.95 14.80
CA THR A 59 -8.26 -12.38 15.01
C THR A 59 -7.31 -12.95 16.05
N TYR A 60 -6.01 -12.66 15.92
CA TYR A 60 -4.96 -13.29 16.74
C TYR A 60 -4.38 -12.41 17.84
N GLY A 61 -4.81 -11.14 17.91
CA GLY A 61 -4.35 -10.18 18.91
C GLY A 61 -2.97 -9.58 18.63
N ASN A 62 -2.25 -10.04 17.61
CA ASN A 62 -0.91 -9.58 17.25
C ASN A 62 -0.76 -9.43 15.73
N TYR A 63 0.22 -8.64 15.30
CA TYR A 63 0.59 -8.54 13.88
C TYR A 63 1.46 -9.72 13.45
N ALA A 64 1.29 -10.18 12.22
CA ALA A 64 2.16 -11.20 11.62
C ALA A 64 3.54 -10.62 11.32
N ASN A 65 4.57 -11.46 11.48
CA ASN A 65 5.97 -11.10 11.22
C ASN A 65 6.52 -11.71 9.92
N ASN A 66 5.73 -12.50 9.22
CA ASN A 66 6.09 -13.06 7.92
C ASN A 66 4.86 -13.25 7.02
N PHE A 67 5.10 -13.38 5.72
CA PHE A 67 4.04 -13.53 4.73
C PHE A 67 3.45 -14.94 4.66
N ASP A 68 4.16 -15.95 5.12
CA ASP A 68 3.63 -17.33 5.08
C ASP A 68 2.48 -17.47 6.07
N VAL A 69 2.60 -16.87 7.27
CA VAL A 69 1.53 -16.80 8.28
C VAL A 69 0.33 -16.00 7.75
N LEU A 70 0.57 -14.85 7.08
CA LEU A 70 -0.51 -14.06 6.48
C LEU A 70 -1.21 -14.80 5.35
N ASN A 71 -0.46 -15.54 4.55
CA ASN A 71 -1.01 -16.33 3.45
C ASN A 71 -1.85 -17.49 3.97
N ASP A 72 -1.37 -18.19 4.98
CA ASP A 72 -2.11 -19.27 5.64
C ASP A 72 -3.44 -18.76 6.24
N PHE A 73 -3.37 -17.64 6.98
CA PHE A 73 -4.56 -16.97 7.48
C PHE A 73 -5.55 -16.61 6.35
N LEU A 74 -5.07 -15.99 5.29
CA LEU A 74 -5.94 -15.50 4.21
C LEU A 74 -6.65 -16.64 3.47
N LEU A 75 -5.97 -17.76 3.26
CA LEU A 75 -6.47 -18.87 2.42
C LEU A 75 -7.20 -19.94 3.21
N ASN A 76 -6.81 -20.20 4.47
CA ASN A 76 -7.27 -21.36 5.23
C ASN A 76 -8.17 -21.00 6.41
N ASP A 77 -8.14 -19.76 6.90
CA ASP A 77 -8.93 -19.39 8.06
C ASP A 77 -10.35 -18.92 7.70
N SER A 78 -11.23 -19.02 8.71
CA SER A 78 -12.57 -18.48 8.66
C SER A 78 -12.81 -17.56 9.85
N LEU A 79 -13.38 -16.39 9.60
CA LEU A 79 -13.61 -15.37 10.61
C LEU A 79 -15.08 -15.37 11.06
N PRO A 80 -15.36 -15.20 12.35
CA PRO A 80 -16.72 -15.09 12.84
C PRO A 80 -17.34 -13.75 12.41
N ILE A 81 -18.48 -13.83 11.73
CA ILE A 81 -19.35 -12.68 11.45
C ILE A 81 -20.49 -12.73 12.44
N ILE A 82 -20.52 -11.75 13.35
CA ILE A 82 -21.57 -11.64 14.35
C ILE A 82 -22.65 -10.71 13.79
N ARG A 83 -23.85 -11.23 13.61
CA ARG A 83 -25.04 -10.47 13.22
C ARG A 83 -25.95 -10.31 14.43
N ALA A 84 -26.35 -9.07 14.72
CA ALA A 84 -27.44 -8.82 15.65
C ALA A 84 -28.76 -8.99 14.90
N ILE A 85 -29.67 -9.81 15.43
CA ILE A 85 -31.00 -10.04 14.91
C ILE A 85 -31.98 -9.43 15.91
N GLY A 86 -32.88 -8.52 15.45
CA GLY A 86 -33.80 -7.77 16.25
C GLY A 86 -33.53 -6.25 16.20
N GLU A 87 -34.50 -5.46 16.59
CA GLU A 87 -34.42 -4.00 16.66
C GLU A 87 -34.17 -3.56 18.10
N ARG A 88 -33.09 -2.87 18.37
CA ARG A 88 -32.79 -2.33 19.70
C ARG A 88 -33.56 -1.00 19.90
N PRO A 89 -34.39 -0.86 20.94
CA PRO A 89 -34.93 0.43 21.33
C PRO A 89 -33.83 1.42 21.76
N ASP A 90 -33.95 2.69 21.45
CA ASP A 90 -32.98 3.73 21.76
C ASP A 90 -32.74 3.91 23.27
N THR A 91 -33.66 3.44 24.09
CA THR A 91 -33.60 3.49 25.55
C THR A 91 -32.72 2.41 26.19
N LEU A 92 -32.29 1.42 25.44
CA LEU A 92 -31.49 0.29 25.93
C LEU A 92 -30.09 0.25 25.29
N THR A 93 -29.11 -0.21 26.08
CA THR A 93 -27.80 -0.56 25.54
C THR A 93 -27.84 -1.93 24.84
N ASP A 94 -26.88 -2.23 23.97
CA ASP A 94 -26.76 -3.54 23.31
C ASP A 94 -26.67 -4.69 24.32
N ALA A 95 -25.96 -4.49 25.45
CA ALA A 95 -25.85 -5.49 26.51
C ALA A 95 -27.20 -5.79 27.17
N GLN A 96 -27.97 -4.74 27.49
CA GLN A 96 -29.30 -4.87 28.08
C GLN A 96 -30.30 -5.52 27.13
N ALA A 97 -30.26 -5.13 25.85
CA ALA A 97 -31.15 -5.68 24.82
C ALA A 97 -30.87 -7.17 24.54
N LEU A 98 -29.60 -7.60 24.66
CA LEU A 98 -29.20 -9.02 24.61
C LEU A 98 -29.69 -9.78 25.85
N GLU A 99 -29.52 -9.22 27.05
CA GLU A 99 -29.92 -9.87 28.31
C GLU A 99 -31.42 -10.14 28.37
N ILE A 100 -32.24 -9.21 27.90
CA ILE A 100 -33.72 -9.36 27.85
C ILE A 100 -34.22 -10.03 26.57
N GLY A 101 -33.32 -10.44 25.65
CA GLY A 101 -33.65 -11.21 24.46
C GLY A 101 -34.35 -10.45 23.32
N ILE A 102 -34.37 -9.11 23.36
CA ILE A 102 -34.90 -8.28 22.27
C ILE A 102 -34.01 -8.38 21.03
N ILE A 103 -32.68 -8.47 21.23
CA ILE A 103 -31.75 -8.80 20.18
C ILE A 103 -31.06 -10.12 20.49
N THR A 104 -30.77 -10.89 19.44
CA THR A 104 -29.96 -12.09 19.53
C THR A 104 -28.73 -11.94 18.65
N ARG A 105 -27.62 -12.61 19.02
CA ARG A 105 -26.43 -12.64 18.20
C ARG A 105 -26.34 -13.99 17.51
N ASP A 106 -26.36 -13.96 16.19
CA ASP A 106 -26.02 -15.12 15.37
C ASP A 106 -24.59 -15.00 14.87
N THR A 107 -23.84 -16.08 15.01
CA THR A 107 -22.43 -16.12 14.59
C THR A 107 -22.31 -17.09 13.42
N THR A 108 -22.02 -16.54 12.27
CA THR A 108 -21.68 -17.31 11.07
C THR A 108 -20.20 -17.20 10.79
N PHE A 109 -19.62 -18.19 10.15
CA PHE A 109 -18.21 -18.15 9.75
C PHE A 109 -18.10 -17.88 8.26
N ALA A 110 -17.22 -16.95 7.88
CA ALA A 110 -16.89 -16.68 6.49
C ALA A 110 -15.38 -16.84 6.24
N PRO A 111 -14.97 -17.26 5.05
CA PRO A 111 -13.56 -17.33 4.70
C PRO A 111 -12.84 -16.00 4.96
N ALA A 112 -11.63 -16.07 5.49
CA ALA A 112 -10.85 -14.87 5.83
C ALA A 112 -10.70 -13.93 4.63
N ILE A 113 -10.47 -14.48 3.44
CA ILE A 113 -10.33 -13.71 2.20
C ILE A 113 -11.53 -12.80 1.91
N SER A 114 -12.76 -13.28 2.11
CA SER A 114 -13.98 -12.51 1.87
C SER A 114 -14.26 -11.48 2.96
N THR A 115 -13.68 -11.65 4.15
CA THR A 115 -13.82 -10.72 5.26
C THR A 115 -12.73 -9.64 5.23
N VAL A 116 -11.51 -9.99 4.82
CA VAL A 116 -10.39 -9.05 4.66
C VAL A 116 -10.65 -8.12 3.48
N PHE A 117 -11.07 -8.69 2.36
CA PHE A 117 -11.35 -7.98 1.11
C PHE A 117 -12.86 -7.99 0.84
N ASP A 118 -13.62 -7.40 1.76
CA ASP A 118 -15.07 -7.25 1.61
C ASP A 118 -15.44 -6.28 0.48
N GLU A 119 -16.71 -6.25 0.12
CA GLU A 119 -17.21 -5.40 -0.97
C GLU A 119 -16.95 -3.91 -0.71
N THR A 120 -17.01 -3.48 0.55
CA THR A 120 -16.73 -2.10 0.95
C THR A 120 -15.27 -1.75 0.68
N TYR A 121 -14.34 -2.61 1.09
CA TYR A 121 -12.92 -2.41 0.83
C TYR A 121 -12.63 -2.46 -0.68
N LEU A 122 -13.14 -3.46 -1.39
CA LEU A 122 -12.92 -3.61 -2.83
C LEU A 122 -13.42 -2.41 -3.62
N SER A 123 -14.56 -1.81 -3.25
CA SER A 123 -15.09 -0.61 -3.90
C SER A 123 -14.24 0.65 -3.65
N SER A 124 -13.50 0.69 -2.56
CA SER A 124 -12.59 1.81 -2.22
C SER A 124 -11.22 1.71 -2.89
N ARG A 125 -10.87 0.56 -3.47
CA ARG A 125 -9.60 0.34 -4.16
C ARG A 125 -9.53 1.07 -5.50
N ASN A 126 -8.32 1.39 -5.93
CA ASN A 126 -8.11 1.90 -7.27
C ASN A 126 -8.46 0.81 -8.33
N PRO A 127 -9.45 1.06 -9.20
CA PRO A 127 -9.89 0.06 -10.18
C PRO A 127 -8.83 -0.31 -11.22
N ASN A 128 -7.82 0.53 -11.41
CA ASN A 128 -6.72 0.27 -12.37
C ASN A 128 -5.78 -0.84 -11.89
N TYR A 129 -5.82 -1.20 -10.59
CA TYR A 129 -4.94 -2.22 -10.01
C TYR A 129 -5.79 -3.33 -9.39
N PRO A 130 -6.20 -4.36 -10.16
CA PRO A 130 -7.02 -5.45 -9.65
C PRO A 130 -6.30 -6.21 -8.52
N LEU A 131 -7.08 -6.75 -7.58
CA LEU A 131 -6.54 -7.55 -6.50
C LEU A 131 -6.03 -8.88 -7.04
N ASP A 132 -4.74 -9.13 -6.90
CA ASP A 132 -4.11 -10.42 -7.20
C ASP A 132 -3.54 -11.02 -5.92
N ILE A 133 -4.25 -12.00 -5.35
CA ILE A 133 -3.86 -12.68 -4.12
C ILE A 133 -2.54 -13.45 -4.28
N LYS A 134 -2.29 -14.03 -5.45
CA LYS A 134 -1.07 -14.82 -5.69
C LYS A 134 0.19 -13.96 -5.74
N ALA A 135 0.06 -12.74 -6.24
CA ALA A 135 1.15 -11.79 -6.34
C ALA A 135 1.09 -10.68 -5.26
N LEU A 136 0.27 -10.86 -4.20
CA LEU A 136 0.05 -9.84 -3.17
C LEU A 136 1.34 -9.41 -2.48
N TYR A 137 2.21 -10.36 -2.19
CA TYR A 137 3.47 -10.15 -1.46
C TYR A 137 4.66 -9.73 -2.34
N ASN A 138 4.48 -9.76 -3.65
CA ASN A 138 5.55 -9.44 -4.61
C ASN A 138 5.50 -7.95 -4.99
N ILE A 139 6.67 -7.32 -5.06
CA ILE A 139 6.81 -5.97 -5.59
C ILE A 139 6.51 -6.02 -7.10
N PRO A 140 5.56 -5.22 -7.61
CA PRO A 140 5.22 -5.21 -9.03
C PRO A 140 6.44 -5.01 -9.93
N GLN A 141 6.53 -5.83 -10.98
CA GLN A 141 7.59 -5.76 -11.99
C GLN A 141 9.02 -5.90 -11.42
N SER A 142 9.14 -6.54 -10.26
CA SER A 142 10.40 -6.92 -9.64
C SER A 142 10.33 -8.40 -9.23
N ASP A 143 11.49 -9.07 -9.18
CA ASP A 143 11.60 -10.45 -8.68
C ASP A 143 11.63 -10.51 -7.15
N LYS A 144 11.44 -9.37 -6.46
CA LYS A 144 11.53 -9.28 -5.01
C LYS A 144 10.16 -9.21 -4.35
N LYS A 145 10.14 -9.63 -3.09
CA LYS A 145 9.00 -9.46 -2.18
C LYS A 145 9.18 -8.23 -1.33
N TYR A 146 8.06 -7.71 -0.81
CA TYR A 146 8.09 -6.72 0.26
C TYR A 146 8.82 -7.29 1.49
N ASN A 147 9.39 -6.40 2.29
CA ASN A 147 9.90 -6.75 3.61
C ASN A 147 8.79 -6.55 4.63
N ILE A 148 8.65 -7.49 5.59
CA ILE A 148 7.67 -7.42 6.67
C ILE A 148 8.37 -7.59 8.00
N THR A 149 8.04 -6.73 8.95
CA THR A 149 8.49 -6.81 10.35
C THR A 149 7.33 -6.46 11.27
N SER A 150 7.32 -7.04 12.47
CA SER A 150 6.39 -6.68 13.53
C SER A 150 7.11 -6.69 14.89
N GLY A 151 6.63 -5.90 15.82
CA GLY A 151 7.24 -5.76 17.14
C GLY A 151 6.40 -4.94 18.09
N PHE A 152 7.06 -4.34 19.06
CA PHE A 152 6.45 -3.53 20.09
C PHE A 152 7.18 -2.20 20.22
N VAL A 153 6.41 -1.14 20.42
CA VAL A 153 6.92 0.21 20.74
C VAL A 153 6.34 0.65 22.07
N GLU A 154 7.18 1.17 22.93
CA GLU A 154 6.75 1.78 24.19
C GLU A 154 6.44 3.26 23.94
N LYS A 155 5.18 3.66 24.21
CA LYS A 155 4.75 5.04 24.16
C LYS A 155 4.26 5.48 25.53
N GLY A 156 5.13 6.17 26.27
CA GLY A 156 4.87 6.50 27.67
C GLY A 156 4.93 5.24 28.53
N LYS A 157 3.80 4.83 29.13
CA LYS A 157 3.68 3.62 29.98
C LYS A 157 2.92 2.47 29.28
N VAL A 158 2.65 2.63 27.98
CA VAL A 158 1.85 1.65 27.23
C VAL A 158 2.73 1.01 26.16
N VAL A 159 2.75 -0.31 26.15
CA VAL A 159 3.40 -1.10 25.09
C VAL A 159 2.37 -1.35 23.99
N VAL A 160 2.66 -0.87 22.80
CA VAL A 160 1.80 -0.99 21.63
C VAL A 160 2.46 -1.88 20.59
N GLN A 161 1.70 -2.81 20.04
CA GLN A 161 2.16 -3.62 18.93
C GLN A 161 2.17 -2.80 17.64
N VAL A 162 3.23 -2.96 16.87
CA VAL A 162 3.47 -2.28 15.60
C VAL A 162 3.89 -3.27 14.51
N PHE A 163 3.76 -2.87 13.29
CA PHE A 163 4.31 -3.56 12.13
C PHE A 163 4.81 -2.55 11.10
N GLU A 164 5.66 -3.01 10.22
CA GLU A 164 6.12 -2.27 9.05
C GLU A 164 6.19 -3.22 7.86
N ILE A 165 5.63 -2.80 6.72
CA ILE A 165 5.81 -3.48 5.44
C ILE A 165 6.41 -2.46 4.47
N SER A 166 7.54 -2.82 3.85
CA SER A 166 8.35 -1.86 3.10
C SER A 166 8.98 -2.46 1.85
N ALA A 167 9.31 -1.57 0.90
CA ALA A 167 10.13 -1.86 -0.27
C ALA A 167 11.11 -0.71 -0.53
N LYS A 168 12.27 -0.98 -1.11
CA LYS A 168 13.17 0.08 -1.56
C LYS A 168 12.66 0.68 -2.87
N TYR A 169 12.83 2.00 -3.05
CA TYR A 169 12.52 2.64 -4.34
C TYR A 169 13.31 2.02 -5.49
N LEU A 170 14.53 1.53 -5.23
CA LEU A 170 15.32 0.78 -6.21
C LEU A 170 14.56 -0.43 -6.77
N ASP A 171 13.84 -1.16 -5.91
CA ASP A 171 13.08 -2.35 -6.30
C ASP A 171 11.73 -1.99 -6.94
N VAL A 172 11.11 -0.90 -6.48
CA VAL A 172 9.89 -0.33 -7.09
C VAL A 172 10.15 0.15 -8.51
N PHE A 173 11.30 0.77 -8.76
CA PHE A 173 11.68 1.27 -10.08
C PHE A 173 12.56 0.30 -10.88
N ALA A 174 12.55 -0.99 -10.54
CA ALA A 174 13.32 -1.99 -11.27
C ALA A 174 13.06 -1.91 -12.79
N GLY A 175 14.13 -1.81 -13.58
CA GLY A 175 14.05 -1.65 -15.04
C GLY A 175 13.75 -0.25 -15.56
N LEU A 176 13.61 0.76 -14.67
CA LEU A 176 13.54 2.17 -15.05
C LEU A 176 14.89 2.84 -14.77
N ASP A 177 15.25 3.80 -15.62
CA ASP A 177 16.40 4.67 -15.37
C ASP A 177 16.02 5.75 -14.34
N ALA A 178 16.07 5.38 -13.06
CA ALA A 178 15.69 6.24 -11.94
C ALA A 178 16.87 7.01 -11.32
N ASN A 179 18.10 6.83 -11.85
CA ASN A 179 19.29 7.50 -11.33
C ASN A 179 19.19 9.02 -11.55
N ASN A 180 19.46 9.79 -10.49
CA ASN A 180 19.48 11.27 -10.51
C ASN A 180 18.13 11.93 -10.90
N ARG A 181 16.99 11.22 -10.73
CA ARG A 181 15.66 11.72 -11.08
C ARG A 181 14.81 12.07 -9.85
N GLY A 182 15.44 12.60 -8.80
CA GLY A 182 14.72 13.12 -7.63
C GLY A 182 14.25 12.07 -6.60
N TYR A 183 14.52 10.78 -6.83
CA TYR A 183 14.23 9.72 -5.89
C TYR A 183 15.50 9.22 -5.20
N GLU A 184 15.44 9.08 -3.89
CA GLU A 184 16.47 8.40 -3.12
C GLU A 184 16.25 6.89 -3.18
N LEU A 185 16.93 6.21 -4.10
CA LEU A 185 16.68 4.80 -4.44
C LEU A 185 16.85 3.82 -3.28
N ASN A 186 17.67 4.17 -2.29
CA ASN A 186 17.87 3.36 -1.09
C ASN A 186 16.85 3.63 0.02
N SER A 187 16.06 4.69 -0.08
CA SER A 187 14.98 4.94 0.86
C SER A 187 13.82 3.98 0.65
N LEU A 188 12.92 3.92 1.63
CA LEU A 188 11.82 2.96 1.66
C LEU A 188 10.49 3.64 1.37
N ILE A 189 9.67 3.01 0.52
CA ILE A 189 8.23 3.18 0.57
C ILE A 189 7.68 2.15 1.56
N LYS A 190 6.85 2.59 2.49
CA LYS A 190 6.40 1.72 3.59
C LYS A 190 5.02 2.07 4.11
N VAL A 191 4.38 1.08 4.73
CA VAL A 191 3.15 1.21 5.52
C VAL A 191 3.39 0.69 6.92
N GLY A 192 2.85 1.39 7.91
CA GLY A 192 3.18 1.16 9.31
C GLY A 192 4.56 1.70 9.71
N SER A 193 4.94 1.49 10.96
CA SER A 193 6.24 1.93 11.49
C SER A 193 6.69 1.04 12.64
N MET A 194 7.99 0.77 12.70
CA MET A 194 8.61 0.09 13.85
C MET A 194 9.00 1.05 14.97
N ASP A 195 8.96 2.38 14.72
CA ASP A 195 9.38 3.41 15.67
C ASP A 195 8.19 4.06 16.38
N GLU A 196 7.01 4.00 15.78
CA GLU A 196 5.80 4.61 16.31
C GLU A 196 4.53 3.79 16.00
N ALA A 197 3.50 3.95 16.82
CA ALA A 197 2.21 3.29 16.62
C ALA A 197 1.41 3.97 15.51
N SER A 198 1.85 3.80 14.26
CA SER A 198 1.23 4.32 13.05
C SER A 198 0.86 3.18 12.11
N LEU A 199 -0.28 3.32 11.45
CA LEU A 199 -0.73 2.43 10.37
C LEU A 199 -0.65 3.11 9.01
N ASN A 200 -0.23 4.38 8.97
CA ASN A 200 -0.19 5.18 7.75
C ASN A 200 1.00 4.80 6.88
N GLY A 201 0.86 5.09 5.61
CA GLY A 201 1.97 5.03 4.68
C GLY A 201 2.78 6.33 4.69
N ASN A 202 4.03 6.26 4.23
CA ASN A 202 4.92 7.43 4.13
C ASN A 202 4.79 8.18 2.80
N TRP A 203 3.73 7.95 2.04
CA TRP A 203 3.44 8.61 0.76
C TRP A 203 2.47 9.80 0.87
N GLY A 204 2.21 10.31 2.08
CA GLY A 204 1.36 11.48 2.31
C GLY A 204 -0.12 11.15 2.57
N GLU A 205 -0.39 10.08 3.33
CA GLU A 205 -1.73 9.80 3.91
C GLU A 205 -2.03 10.68 5.12
#